data_c65635d38f0f744571075436c3f370a9
#
_entry.id   c65635d38f0f744571075436c3f370a9
#
_cell.length_a   1.000
_cell.length_b   1.000
_cell.length_c   1.000
_cell.angle_alpha   90.00
_cell.angle_beta   90.00
_cell.angle_gamma   90.00
#
_symmetry.space_group_name_H-M   'P 1'
#
loop_
_entity.id
_entity.type
_entity.pdbx_description
1 polymer ?
#
loop_
_entity_poly.entity_id
_entity_poly.type
_entity_poly.pdbx_seq_one_letter_code
_entity_poly.pdbx_strand_id
1 'polypeptide(L)'
;ECSIQRRNQKVIEESPSPFVKEDTRKKMLKVAVEACKRIGYYSAGTLEFMMDKDQNFYFLEMNTRLQVEHPVTEECTGVDLVRDMITVAAGNPLPYKQDDIKFSGAAIECRIYAEDPENNFMPSPGVITVREAPEGRNLRLDSAAYAGFEVSLHYDPMIAKLCCWGRTRESAISNMARALREYKILGIKTTIPFHQRVLKNAAFLEGKYDTTFIDTRFD
;
A
#
# COMPACT_ATOMS: atom_id res chain seq x y z
N GLU A 1 6.28 2.61 3.30
CA GLU A 1 6.21 4.06 2.99
C GLU A 1 4.81 4.44 2.59
N CYS A 2 4.17 5.34 3.35
CA CYS A 2 2.76 5.70 3.21
C CYS A 2 2.54 7.23 3.18
N SER A 3 3.55 8.00 2.76
CA SER A 3 3.45 9.47 2.75
C SER A 3 2.50 10.02 1.68
N ILE A 4 2.21 9.25 0.62
CA ILE A 4 1.26 9.72 -0.41
C ILE A 4 -0.16 9.54 0.11
N GLN A 5 -0.69 10.62 0.64
CA GLN A 5 -1.98 10.69 1.32
C GLN A 5 -2.82 11.85 0.78
N ARG A 6 -4.13 11.69 0.83
CA ARG A 6 -5.10 12.74 0.60
C ARG A 6 -6.04 12.82 1.80
N ARG A 7 -6.12 13.99 2.43
CA ARG A 7 -6.95 14.18 3.64
C ARG A 7 -6.66 13.13 4.73
N ASN A 8 -5.38 12.85 4.96
CA ASN A 8 -4.87 11.80 5.89
C ASN A 8 -5.26 10.35 5.51
N GLN A 9 -5.76 10.12 4.30
CA GLN A 9 -6.01 8.77 3.78
C GLN A 9 -4.87 8.35 2.86
N LYS A 10 -4.26 7.22 3.14
CA LYS A 10 -3.20 6.62 2.32
C LYS A 10 -3.76 6.29 0.93
N VAL A 11 -3.02 6.60 -0.13
CA VAL A 11 -3.46 6.45 -1.53
C VAL A 11 -2.50 5.57 -2.33
N ILE A 12 -1.20 5.73 -2.08
CA ILE A 12 -0.13 4.89 -2.64
C ILE A 12 0.82 4.53 -1.51
N GLU A 13 1.17 3.27 -1.44
CA GLU A 13 2.14 2.72 -0.49
C GLU A 13 3.26 2.01 -1.25
N GLU A 14 4.46 2.05 -0.69
CA GLU A 14 5.59 1.29 -1.25
C GLU A 14 6.49 0.70 -0.17
N SER A 15 7.14 -0.39 -0.51
CA SER A 15 8.11 -1.08 0.33
C SER A 15 9.29 -1.53 -0.53
N PRO A 16 10.55 -1.24 -0.08
CA PRO A 16 10.95 -0.41 1.04
C PRO A 16 10.76 1.09 0.75
N SER A 17 10.71 1.93 1.80
CA SER A 17 10.75 3.39 1.63
C SER A 17 12.03 3.82 0.91
N PRO A 18 11.95 4.63 -0.15
CA PRO A 18 13.13 5.19 -0.81
C PRO A 18 13.84 6.25 0.04
N PHE A 19 13.16 6.79 1.06
CA PHE A 19 13.67 7.84 1.92
C PHE A 19 14.42 7.28 3.13
N VAL A 20 13.94 6.19 3.73
CA VAL A 20 14.49 5.65 4.98
C VAL A 20 15.82 4.94 4.74
N LYS A 21 16.89 5.45 5.35
CA LYS A 21 18.23 4.84 5.31
C LYS A 21 18.25 3.50 6.04
N GLU A 22 19.11 2.60 5.59
CA GLU A 22 19.19 1.23 6.12
C GLU A 22 19.46 1.18 7.64
N ASP A 23 20.37 2.01 8.16
CA ASP A 23 20.66 2.05 9.59
C ASP A 23 19.48 2.58 10.42
N THR A 24 18.73 3.56 9.88
CA THR A 24 17.50 4.06 10.51
C THR A 24 16.43 2.99 10.50
N ARG A 25 16.26 2.28 9.39
CA ARG A 25 15.34 1.14 9.27
C ARG A 25 15.61 0.09 10.34
N LYS A 26 16.87 -0.33 10.50
CA LYS A 26 17.26 -1.31 11.53
C LYS A 26 16.89 -0.83 12.94
N LYS A 27 17.13 0.45 13.24
CA LYS A 27 16.73 1.04 14.54
C LYS A 27 15.22 1.02 14.74
N MET A 28 14.46 1.41 13.73
CA MET A 28 12.99 1.40 13.77
C MET A 28 12.44 -0.01 14.01
N LEU A 29 12.93 -0.99 13.24
CA LEU A 29 12.53 -2.39 13.39
C LEU A 29 12.83 -2.92 14.80
N LYS A 30 14.01 -2.61 15.35
CA LYS A 30 14.38 -3.00 16.70
C LYS A 30 13.43 -2.39 17.73
N VAL A 31 13.16 -1.09 17.65
CA VAL A 31 12.24 -0.39 18.57
C VAL A 31 10.84 -0.98 18.48
N ALA A 32 10.34 -1.26 17.28
CA ALA A 32 9.00 -1.84 17.07
C ALA A 32 8.90 -3.23 17.74
N VAL A 33 9.87 -4.11 17.50
CA VAL A 33 9.91 -5.45 18.09
C VAL A 33 10.01 -5.39 19.61
N GLU A 34 10.89 -4.53 20.16
CA GLU A 34 11.04 -4.38 21.62
C GLU A 34 9.77 -3.83 22.28
N ALA A 35 9.09 -2.87 21.65
CA ALA A 35 7.83 -2.34 22.13
C ALA A 35 6.74 -3.44 22.21
N CYS A 36 6.57 -4.22 21.14
CA CYS A 36 5.61 -5.32 21.08
C CYS A 36 5.93 -6.40 22.15
N LYS A 37 7.20 -6.75 22.33
CA LYS A 37 7.61 -7.71 23.35
C LYS A 37 7.27 -7.23 24.78
N ARG A 38 7.52 -5.95 25.08
CA ARG A 38 7.25 -5.37 26.41
C ARG A 38 5.78 -5.36 26.79
N ILE A 39 4.88 -5.17 25.81
CA ILE A 39 3.44 -5.18 26.04
C ILE A 39 2.80 -6.57 25.89
N GLY A 40 3.61 -7.59 25.54
CA GLY A 40 3.10 -8.95 25.30
C GLY A 40 2.19 -9.06 24.08
N TYR A 41 2.41 -8.19 23.05
CA TYR A 41 1.60 -8.21 21.84
C TYR A 41 1.89 -9.45 20.99
N TYR A 42 0.84 -10.06 20.49
CA TYR A 42 0.89 -11.17 19.54
C TYR A 42 -0.05 -10.90 18.36
N SER A 43 0.09 -11.66 17.25
CA SER A 43 -0.60 -11.45 15.99
C SER A 43 0.04 -10.37 15.13
N ALA A 44 -0.56 -10.04 13.96
CA ALA A 44 -0.10 -8.96 13.11
C ALA A 44 -0.47 -7.60 13.67
N GLY A 45 0.45 -6.66 13.55
CA GLY A 45 0.25 -5.27 13.92
C GLY A 45 1.26 -4.38 13.21
N THR A 46 0.99 -3.08 13.20
CA THR A 46 1.86 -2.09 12.57
C THR A 46 2.10 -0.94 13.55
N LEU A 47 3.37 -0.61 13.75
CA LEU A 47 3.76 0.64 14.41
C LEU A 47 4.01 1.68 13.32
N GLU A 48 3.29 2.79 13.38
CA GLU A 48 3.47 3.91 12.47
C GLU A 48 4.37 4.97 13.10
N PHE A 49 5.25 5.53 12.27
CA PHE A 49 6.21 6.56 12.69
C PHE A 49 6.17 7.74 11.73
N MET A 50 6.31 8.93 12.27
CA MET A 50 6.67 10.12 11.49
C MET A 50 8.19 10.24 11.46
N MET A 51 8.74 10.63 10.30
CA MET A 51 10.18 10.80 10.14
C MET A 51 10.49 12.20 9.58
N ASP A 52 11.49 12.87 10.18
CA ASP A 52 11.99 14.14 9.66
C ASP A 52 13.09 13.95 8.59
N LYS A 53 13.48 15.07 7.96
CA LYS A 53 14.54 15.07 6.94
C LYS A 53 15.91 14.58 7.44
N ASP A 54 16.14 14.64 8.75
CA ASP A 54 17.38 14.25 9.39
C ASP A 54 17.37 12.78 9.84
N GLN A 55 16.35 12.02 9.45
CA GLN A 55 16.13 10.61 9.77
C GLN A 55 15.81 10.35 11.25
N ASN A 56 15.37 11.35 12.00
CA ASN A 56 14.79 11.13 13.31
C ASN A 56 13.35 10.63 13.13
N PHE A 57 12.99 9.59 13.87
CA PHE A 57 11.65 9.01 13.80
C PHE A 57 10.91 9.12 15.13
N TYR A 58 9.62 9.38 15.05
CA TYR A 58 8.75 9.62 16.19
C TYR A 58 7.54 8.68 16.09
N PHE A 59 7.26 7.98 17.18
CA PHE A 59 6.11 7.10 17.25
C PHE A 59 4.81 7.88 17.07
N LEU A 60 3.95 7.43 16.18
CA LEU A 60 2.63 8.00 15.93
C LEU A 60 1.55 7.16 16.59
N GLU A 61 1.40 5.91 16.14
CA GLU A 61 0.38 5.00 16.66
C GLU A 61 0.77 3.52 16.44
N MET A 62 0.04 2.63 17.10
CA MET A 62 0.06 1.21 16.82
C MET A 62 -1.32 0.73 16.37
N ASN A 63 -1.39 0.16 15.19
CA ASN A 63 -2.57 -0.52 14.70
C ASN A 63 -2.48 -2.01 15.03
N THR A 64 -3.32 -2.46 15.96
CA THR A 64 -3.34 -3.85 16.46
C THR A 64 -4.16 -4.77 15.56
N ARG A 65 -3.97 -4.68 14.28
CA ARG A 65 -4.66 -5.41 13.23
C ARG A 65 -3.83 -5.45 11.94
N LEU A 66 -4.25 -6.29 11.02
CA LEU A 66 -3.76 -6.21 9.64
C LEU A 66 -4.17 -4.88 9.00
N GLN A 67 -3.25 -4.25 8.28
CA GLN A 67 -3.53 -3.02 7.54
C GLN A 67 -3.83 -3.29 6.06
N VAL A 68 -4.43 -2.30 5.39
CA VAL A 68 -4.77 -2.35 3.98
C VAL A 68 -3.52 -2.61 3.14
N GLU A 69 -2.42 -1.95 3.49
CA GLU A 69 -1.13 -1.96 2.79
C GLU A 69 -0.22 -3.18 3.08
N HIS A 70 -0.71 -4.20 3.78
CA HIS A 70 0.08 -5.43 4.03
C HIS A 70 0.63 -6.12 2.77
N PRO A 71 -0.01 -6.02 1.58
CA PRO A 71 0.49 -6.65 0.38
C PRO A 71 1.90 -6.24 -0.01
N VAL A 72 2.31 -4.98 0.20
CA VAL A 72 3.68 -4.57 -0.14
C VAL A 72 4.75 -5.27 0.71
N THR A 73 4.41 -5.63 1.95
CA THR A 73 5.28 -6.46 2.81
C THR A 73 5.31 -7.90 2.33
N GLU A 74 4.15 -8.48 2.03
CA GLU A 74 4.04 -9.87 1.56
C GLU A 74 4.80 -10.08 0.24
N GLU A 75 4.63 -9.17 -0.72
CA GLU A 75 5.33 -9.21 -2.01
C GLU A 75 6.86 -9.10 -1.87
N CYS A 76 7.35 -8.34 -0.89
CA CYS A 76 8.79 -8.18 -0.64
C CYS A 76 9.42 -9.29 0.21
N THR A 77 8.63 -10.03 0.99
CA THR A 77 9.14 -11.00 1.96
C THR A 77 8.74 -12.44 1.65
N GLY A 78 7.69 -12.65 0.86
CA GLY A 78 7.10 -13.95 0.61
C GLY A 78 6.31 -14.52 1.81
N VAL A 79 6.06 -13.71 2.85
CA VAL A 79 5.26 -14.10 4.02
C VAL A 79 3.78 -13.93 3.70
N ASP A 80 2.94 -14.85 4.14
CA ASP A 80 1.47 -14.75 4.10
C ASP A 80 0.98 -14.34 5.49
N LEU A 81 0.82 -13.03 5.69
CA LEU A 81 0.45 -12.46 6.99
C LEU A 81 -0.95 -12.90 7.45
N VAL A 82 -1.90 -13.06 6.54
CA VAL A 82 -3.26 -13.51 6.87
C VAL A 82 -3.24 -14.95 7.38
N ARG A 83 -2.54 -15.83 6.69
CA ARG A 83 -2.34 -17.22 7.10
C ARG A 83 -1.65 -17.30 8.46
N ASP A 84 -0.62 -16.49 8.67
CA ASP A 84 0.14 -16.48 9.91
C ASP A 84 -0.70 -15.95 11.07
N MET A 85 -1.55 -14.96 10.86
CA MET A 85 -2.52 -14.52 11.86
C MET A 85 -3.45 -15.65 12.30
N ILE A 86 -3.97 -16.44 11.35
CA ILE A 86 -4.83 -17.60 11.64
C ILE A 86 -4.03 -18.66 12.40
N THR A 87 -2.80 -18.92 12.01
CA THR A 87 -1.90 -19.89 12.67
C THR A 87 -1.66 -19.51 14.13
N VAL A 88 -1.34 -18.24 14.39
CA VAL A 88 -1.12 -17.72 15.74
C VAL A 88 -2.41 -17.72 16.56
N ALA A 89 -3.54 -17.35 15.97
CA ALA A 89 -4.85 -17.37 16.63
C ALA A 89 -5.27 -18.82 17.02
N ALA A 90 -4.84 -19.81 16.27
CA ALA A 90 -5.04 -21.24 16.60
C ALA A 90 -4.07 -21.74 17.69
N GLY A 91 -3.22 -20.89 18.26
CA GLY A 91 -2.26 -21.22 19.33
C GLY A 91 -0.97 -21.86 18.83
N ASN A 92 -0.71 -21.85 17.53
CA ASN A 92 0.51 -22.41 16.95
C ASN A 92 1.60 -21.33 16.82
N PRO A 93 2.90 -21.69 16.93
CA PRO A 93 3.99 -20.78 16.64
C PRO A 93 4.10 -20.53 15.12
N LEU A 94 4.78 -19.42 14.77
CA LEU A 94 5.16 -19.17 13.38
C LEU A 94 6.10 -20.27 12.87
N PRO A 95 5.98 -20.69 11.59
CA PRO A 95 6.80 -21.78 11.03
C PRO A 95 8.24 -21.34 10.69
N TYR A 96 8.62 -20.09 10.96
CA TYR A 96 9.92 -19.49 10.65
C TYR A 96 10.36 -18.55 11.77
N LYS A 97 11.64 -18.20 11.78
CA LYS A 97 12.23 -17.20 12.66
C LYS A 97 12.45 -15.88 11.91
N GLN A 98 12.72 -14.80 12.63
CA GLN A 98 13.00 -13.48 12.05
C GLN A 98 14.11 -13.52 10.98
N ASP A 99 15.19 -14.27 11.24
CA ASP A 99 16.36 -14.36 10.36
C ASP A 99 16.09 -15.16 9.07
N ASP A 100 15.02 -15.93 9.01
CA ASP A 100 14.59 -16.68 7.81
C ASP A 100 13.94 -15.76 6.79
N ILE A 101 13.39 -14.61 7.23
CA ILE A 101 12.71 -13.67 6.36
C ILE A 101 13.75 -12.86 5.58
N LYS A 102 13.70 -12.99 4.25
CA LYS A 102 14.58 -12.24 3.33
C LYS A 102 13.76 -11.19 2.60
N PHE A 103 14.22 -9.96 2.69
CA PHE A 103 13.64 -8.85 1.94
C PHE A 103 14.16 -8.86 0.50
N SER A 104 13.29 -8.83 -0.50
CA SER A 104 13.63 -8.93 -1.92
C SER A 104 12.84 -7.93 -2.76
N GLY A 105 13.55 -7.18 -3.59
CA GLY A 105 12.95 -6.26 -4.55
C GLY A 105 12.24 -5.06 -3.91
N ALA A 106 11.23 -4.58 -4.62
CA ALA A 106 10.36 -3.48 -4.18
C ALA A 106 8.92 -3.74 -4.62
N ALA A 107 7.96 -3.29 -3.84
CA ALA A 107 6.54 -3.38 -4.15
C ALA A 107 5.87 -2.01 -4.00
N ILE A 108 4.89 -1.74 -4.85
CA ILE A 108 4.06 -0.54 -4.81
C ILE A 108 2.61 -0.99 -4.81
N GLU A 109 1.80 -0.42 -3.93
CA GLU A 109 0.36 -0.59 -3.89
C GLU A 109 -0.32 0.73 -4.31
N CYS A 110 -1.35 0.63 -5.14
CA CYS A 110 -2.26 1.72 -5.46
C CYS A 110 -3.67 1.33 -5.00
N ARG A 111 -4.27 2.15 -4.15
CA ARG A 111 -5.67 1.96 -3.74
C ARG A 111 -6.58 2.53 -4.81
N ILE A 112 -7.43 1.69 -5.37
CA ILE A 112 -8.39 2.09 -6.40
C ILE A 112 -9.71 2.43 -5.73
N TYR A 113 -10.03 3.72 -5.73
CA TYR A 113 -11.27 4.26 -5.19
C TYR A 113 -12.26 4.59 -6.30
N ALA A 114 -13.54 4.43 -6.01
CA ALA A 114 -14.65 4.91 -6.83
C ALA A 114 -14.86 6.41 -6.59
N GLU A 115 -13.93 7.21 -7.07
CA GLU A 115 -13.88 8.67 -6.92
C GLU A 115 -13.50 9.34 -8.23
N ASP A 116 -13.93 10.59 -8.43
CA ASP A 116 -13.61 11.40 -9.60
C ASP A 116 -12.45 12.37 -9.32
N PRO A 117 -11.22 12.06 -9.75
CA PRO A 117 -10.05 12.93 -9.54
C PRO A 117 -10.16 14.29 -10.24
N GLU A 118 -10.95 14.40 -11.32
CA GLU A 118 -11.18 15.65 -12.05
C GLU A 118 -12.16 16.57 -11.32
N ASN A 119 -12.91 16.03 -10.36
CA ASN A 119 -13.91 16.75 -9.58
C ASN A 119 -13.61 16.64 -8.08
N ASN A 120 -12.41 17.04 -7.69
CA ASN A 120 -11.92 17.06 -6.29
C ASN A 120 -12.15 15.74 -5.55
N PHE A 121 -11.99 14.60 -6.24
CA PHE A 121 -12.18 13.26 -5.71
C PHE A 121 -13.56 13.04 -5.07
N MET A 122 -14.59 13.61 -5.65
CA MET A 122 -15.95 13.31 -5.20
C MET A 122 -16.27 11.83 -5.40
N PRO A 123 -16.99 11.20 -4.45
CA PRO A 123 -17.45 9.83 -4.60
C PRO A 123 -18.21 9.63 -5.91
N SER A 124 -17.95 8.53 -6.59
CA SER A 124 -18.61 8.14 -7.83
C SER A 124 -19.38 6.83 -7.65
N PRO A 125 -20.56 6.88 -7.01
CA PRO A 125 -21.43 5.71 -6.87
C PRO A 125 -22.00 5.30 -8.22
N GLY A 126 -22.44 4.05 -8.32
CA GLY A 126 -23.08 3.52 -9.52
C GLY A 126 -22.71 2.08 -9.79
N VAL A 127 -23.20 1.56 -10.92
CA VAL A 127 -22.97 0.17 -11.32
C VAL A 127 -21.74 0.08 -12.21
N ILE A 128 -20.81 -0.79 -11.86
CA ILE A 128 -19.68 -1.14 -12.71
C ILE A 128 -20.21 -1.94 -13.90
N THR A 129 -20.15 -1.37 -15.09
CA THR A 129 -20.66 -2.02 -16.32
C THR A 129 -19.62 -2.90 -17.00
N VAL A 130 -18.33 -2.53 -16.90
CA VAL A 130 -17.20 -3.31 -17.41
C VAL A 130 -16.11 -3.32 -16.37
N ARG A 131 -15.50 -4.48 -16.17
CA ARG A 131 -14.28 -4.67 -15.38
C ARG A 131 -13.35 -5.62 -16.10
N GLU A 132 -12.25 -5.10 -16.62
CA GLU A 132 -11.15 -5.86 -17.19
C GLU A 132 -9.96 -5.71 -16.23
N ALA A 133 -9.63 -6.79 -15.51
CA ALA A 133 -8.52 -6.77 -14.57
C ALA A 133 -7.18 -6.87 -15.30
N PRO A 134 -6.14 -6.17 -14.83
CA PRO A 134 -4.80 -6.41 -15.36
C PRO A 134 -4.30 -7.79 -14.95
N GLU A 135 -3.53 -8.41 -15.82
CA GLU A 135 -2.99 -9.74 -15.59
C GLU A 135 -1.47 -9.77 -15.80
N GLY A 136 -0.83 -10.84 -15.35
CA GLY A 136 0.58 -11.07 -15.61
C GLY A 136 1.42 -11.28 -14.35
N ARG A 137 2.71 -11.49 -14.59
CA ARG A 137 3.67 -11.75 -13.51
C ARG A 137 3.92 -10.51 -12.65
N ASN A 138 4.18 -10.72 -11.36
CA ASN A 138 4.52 -9.67 -10.38
C ASN A 138 3.39 -8.66 -10.14
N LEU A 139 2.16 -9.12 -10.29
CA LEU A 139 0.95 -8.35 -10.09
C LEU A 139 0.03 -9.10 -9.15
N ARG A 140 -0.49 -8.39 -8.16
CA ARG A 140 -1.54 -8.84 -7.25
C ARG A 140 -2.68 -7.84 -7.28
N LEU A 141 -3.90 -8.33 -7.45
CA LEU A 141 -5.11 -7.52 -7.41
C LEU A 141 -6.07 -8.09 -6.36
N ASP A 142 -6.21 -7.40 -5.24
CA ASP A 142 -7.20 -7.71 -4.21
C ASP A 142 -8.44 -6.86 -4.47
N SER A 143 -9.55 -7.49 -4.88
CA SER A 143 -10.78 -6.77 -5.24
C SER A 143 -12.01 -7.65 -5.01
N ALA A 144 -13.08 -7.03 -4.49
CA ALA A 144 -14.41 -7.62 -4.44
C ALA A 144 -15.32 -7.12 -5.58
N ALA A 145 -14.87 -6.14 -6.37
CA ALA A 145 -15.67 -5.57 -7.47
C ALA A 145 -15.70 -6.50 -8.69
N TYR A 146 -16.84 -6.52 -9.38
CA TYR A 146 -17.09 -7.28 -10.62
C TYR A 146 -18.04 -6.48 -11.52
N ALA A 147 -18.19 -6.90 -12.77
CA ALA A 147 -19.19 -6.29 -13.67
C ALA A 147 -20.61 -6.58 -13.13
N GLY A 148 -21.41 -5.53 -12.93
CA GLY A 148 -22.71 -5.58 -12.24
C GLY A 148 -22.65 -5.21 -10.75
N PHE A 149 -21.45 -5.03 -10.15
CA PHE A 149 -21.31 -4.57 -8.77
C PHE A 149 -21.79 -3.13 -8.63
N GLU A 150 -22.66 -2.86 -7.65
CA GLU A 150 -23.11 -1.52 -7.31
C GLU A 150 -22.24 -0.92 -6.19
N VAL A 151 -21.58 0.18 -6.53
CA VAL A 151 -20.80 0.97 -5.57
C VAL A 151 -21.73 1.89 -4.80
N SER A 152 -21.83 1.67 -3.50
CA SER A 152 -22.70 2.42 -2.59
C SER A 152 -22.00 3.65 -2.02
N LEU A 153 -22.77 4.70 -1.68
CA LEU A 153 -22.32 5.84 -0.87
C LEU A 153 -22.22 5.55 0.63
N HIS A 154 -22.72 4.40 1.08
CA HIS A 154 -22.80 4.06 2.51
C HIS A 154 -21.57 3.34 3.06
N TYR A 155 -20.62 2.98 2.18
CA TYR A 155 -19.41 2.25 2.52
C TYR A 155 -18.18 2.97 1.97
N ASP A 156 -16.98 2.50 2.38
CA ASP A 156 -15.72 2.98 1.85
C ASP A 156 -15.69 2.83 0.31
N PRO A 157 -15.31 3.89 -0.44
CA PRO A 157 -15.29 3.84 -1.89
C PRO A 157 -14.15 3.00 -2.48
N MET A 158 -13.28 2.39 -1.66
CA MET A 158 -12.20 1.53 -2.13
C MET A 158 -12.76 0.24 -2.74
N ILE A 159 -12.56 0.05 -4.03
CA ILE A 159 -13.04 -1.11 -4.79
C ILE A 159 -11.97 -2.14 -5.11
N ALA A 160 -10.70 -1.75 -5.02
CA ALA A 160 -9.57 -2.65 -5.22
C ALA A 160 -8.28 -2.09 -4.62
N LYS A 161 -7.32 -3.01 -4.38
CA LYS A 161 -5.90 -2.71 -4.16
C LYS A 161 -5.12 -3.39 -5.28
N LEU A 162 -4.34 -2.61 -5.99
CA LEU A 162 -3.43 -3.12 -7.01
C LEU A 162 -2.01 -3.02 -6.48
N CYS A 163 -1.33 -4.15 -6.33
CA CYS A 163 0.05 -4.23 -5.87
C CYS A 163 0.94 -4.81 -6.97
N CYS A 164 2.07 -4.18 -7.23
CA CYS A 164 3.05 -4.65 -8.20
C CYS A 164 4.43 -4.73 -7.57
N TRP A 165 5.08 -5.88 -7.80
CA TRP A 165 6.45 -6.13 -7.37
C TRP A 165 7.44 -5.97 -8.52
N GLY A 166 8.69 -5.63 -8.19
CA GLY A 166 9.81 -5.61 -9.13
C GLY A 166 11.13 -5.89 -8.42
N ARG A 167 12.14 -6.31 -9.18
CA ARG A 167 13.49 -6.52 -8.64
C ARG A 167 14.12 -5.21 -8.13
N THR A 168 13.70 -4.09 -8.69
CA THR A 168 14.07 -2.75 -8.28
C THR A 168 12.81 -1.90 -8.18
N ARG A 169 12.90 -0.75 -7.53
CA ARG A 169 11.80 0.21 -7.44
C ARG A 169 11.32 0.65 -8.83
N GLU A 170 12.25 0.92 -9.74
CA GLU A 170 11.94 1.33 -11.12
C GLU A 170 11.14 0.24 -11.86
N SER A 171 11.51 -1.03 -11.65
CA SER A 171 10.76 -2.14 -12.25
C SER A 171 9.37 -2.32 -11.62
N ALA A 172 9.21 -2.06 -10.33
CA ALA A 172 7.90 -2.05 -9.66
C ALA A 172 7.02 -0.92 -10.22
N ILE A 173 7.57 0.30 -10.36
CA ILE A 173 6.90 1.46 -10.98
C ILE A 173 6.46 1.12 -12.41
N SER A 174 7.34 0.53 -13.21
CA SER A 174 7.05 0.14 -14.60
C SER A 174 5.92 -0.89 -14.68
N ASN A 175 5.95 -1.90 -13.81
CA ASN A 175 4.90 -2.91 -13.72
C ASN A 175 3.55 -2.29 -13.30
N MET A 176 3.56 -1.40 -12.31
CA MET A 176 2.36 -0.68 -11.87
C MET A 176 1.80 0.21 -12.98
N ALA A 177 2.66 0.95 -13.69
CA ALA A 177 2.24 1.81 -14.79
C ALA A 177 1.61 0.99 -15.94
N ARG A 178 2.11 -0.21 -16.22
CA ARG A 178 1.51 -1.14 -17.17
C ARG A 178 0.16 -1.63 -16.67
N ALA A 179 0.11 -2.12 -15.43
CA ALA A 179 -1.11 -2.68 -14.84
C ALA A 179 -2.26 -1.66 -14.79
N LEU A 180 -1.98 -0.40 -14.41
CA LEU A 180 -2.97 0.67 -14.41
C LEU A 180 -3.47 1.06 -15.81
N ARG A 181 -2.68 0.87 -16.88
CA ARG A 181 -3.17 1.07 -18.25
C ARG A 181 -4.09 -0.04 -18.72
N GLU A 182 -3.85 -1.26 -18.24
CA GLU A 182 -4.65 -2.45 -18.58
C GLU A 182 -5.93 -2.52 -17.73
N TYR A 183 -5.92 -1.94 -16.53
CA TYR A 183 -7.07 -1.98 -15.62
C TYR A 183 -8.19 -1.07 -16.11
N LYS A 184 -9.26 -1.67 -16.60
CA LYS A 184 -10.42 -0.95 -17.14
C LYS A 184 -11.64 -1.17 -16.26
N ILE A 185 -12.21 -0.07 -15.81
CA ILE A 185 -13.47 -0.02 -15.05
C ILE A 185 -14.36 1.03 -15.70
N LEU A 186 -15.57 0.65 -16.11
CA LEU A 186 -16.56 1.55 -16.72
C LEU A 186 -17.85 1.52 -15.90
N GLY A 187 -18.64 2.59 -16.04
CA GLY A 187 -19.90 2.82 -15.31
C GLY A 187 -19.72 3.75 -14.11
N ILE A 188 -18.51 3.87 -13.59
CA ILE A 188 -18.14 4.79 -12.51
C ILE A 188 -16.83 5.49 -12.83
N LYS A 189 -16.52 6.56 -12.12
CA LYS A 189 -15.17 7.17 -12.11
C LYS A 189 -14.27 6.46 -11.09
N THR A 190 -12.98 6.45 -11.34
CA THR A 190 -11.99 5.84 -10.43
C THR A 190 -10.72 6.67 -10.32
N THR A 191 -9.92 6.41 -9.28
CA THR A 191 -8.61 7.04 -9.08
C THR A 191 -7.51 6.52 -10.02
N ILE A 192 -7.77 5.57 -10.92
CA ILE A 192 -6.78 5.03 -11.88
C ILE A 192 -6.06 6.15 -12.67
N PRO A 193 -6.75 7.15 -13.27
CA PRO A 193 -6.06 8.23 -13.99
C PRO A 193 -5.15 9.08 -13.09
N PHE A 194 -5.53 9.29 -11.85
CA PHE A 194 -4.69 9.99 -10.88
C PHE A 194 -3.41 9.21 -10.58
N HIS A 195 -3.49 7.92 -10.30
CA HIS A 195 -2.31 7.07 -10.09
C HIS A 195 -1.36 7.08 -11.29
N GLN A 196 -1.91 7.05 -12.51
CA GLN A 196 -1.10 7.14 -13.74
C GLN A 196 -0.34 8.48 -13.85
N ARG A 197 -0.90 9.58 -13.34
CA ARG A 197 -0.21 10.88 -13.26
C ARG A 197 0.88 10.87 -12.21
N VAL A 198 0.61 10.32 -11.02
CA VAL A 198 1.60 10.20 -9.93
C VAL A 198 2.83 9.41 -10.39
N LEU A 199 2.64 8.26 -11.04
CA LEU A 199 3.75 7.44 -11.53
C LEU A 199 4.61 8.09 -12.63
N LYS A 200 4.17 9.21 -13.20
CA LYS A 200 4.95 10.02 -14.16
C LYS A 200 5.60 11.24 -13.51
N ASN A 201 5.27 11.56 -12.27
CA ASN A 201 5.80 12.73 -11.59
C ASN A 201 7.26 12.52 -11.22
N ALA A 202 8.13 13.49 -11.57
CA ALA A 202 9.57 13.40 -11.33
C ALA A 202 9.92 13.21 -9.86
N ALA A 203 9.24 13.93 -8.93
CA ALA A 203 9.50 13.80 -7.51
C ALA A 203 9.14 12.39 -6.98
N PHE A 204 8.06 11.78 -7.50
CA PHE A 204 7.73 10.40 -7.19
C PHE A 204 8.79 9.43 -7.71
N LEU A 205 9.20 9.57 -8.98
CA LEU A 205 10.22 8.72 -9.59
C LEU A 205 11.55 8.79 -8.84
N GLU A 206 11.93 9.97 -8.37
CA GLU A 206 13.15 10.21 -7.60
C GLU A 206 13.04 9.82 -6.12
N GLY A 207 11.86 9.43 -5.63
CA GLY A 207 11.61 9.14 -4.21
C GLY A 207 11.69 10.38 -3.31
N LYS A 208 11.47 11.58 -3.87
CA LYS A 208 11.53 12.88 -3.19
C LYS A 208 10.13 13.43 -2.94
N TYR A 209 9.43 12.83 -2.02
CA TYR A 209 8.06 13.23 -1.65
C TYR A 209 7.85 13.07 -0.14
N ASP A 210 6.86 13.74 0.38
CA ASP A 210 6.41 13.70 1.76
C ASP A 210 4.87 13.74 1.84
N THR A 211 4.31 13.94 3.02
CA THR A 211 2.85 13.94 3.24
C THR A 211 2.13 15.09 2.56
N THR A 212 2.84 16.11 2.08
CA THR A 212 2.27 17.25 1.33
C THR A 212 2.27 17.04 -0.19
N PHE A 213 2.75 15.89 -0.66
CA PHE A 213 2.99 15.62 -2.07
C PHE A 213 1.76 15.86 -2.96
N ILE A 214 0.59 15.36 -2.55
CA ILE A 214 -0.63 15.54 -3.35
C ILE A 214 -1.02 17.01 -3.39
N ASP A 215 -1.12 17.67 -2.23
CA ASP A 215 -1.56 19.05 -2.10
C ASP A 215 -0.62 20.04 -2.84
N THR A 216 0.67 19.72 -2.93
CA THR A 216 1.66 20.61 -3.57
C THR A 216 1.92 20.33 -5.04
N ARG A 217 1.49 19.18 -5.57
CA ARG A 217 1.82 18.73 -6.93
C ARG A 217 0.62 18.47 -7.83
N PHE A 218 -0.59 18.34 -7.25
CA PHE A 218 -1.78 17.91 -8.00
C PHE A 218 -3.04 18.74 -7.71
N ASP A 219 -2.97 19.73 -6.81
CA ASP A 219 -4.04 20.72 -6.62
C ASP A 219 -3.98 21.89 -7.62
#